data_48ee9956d67b80e0fd26763c27e151bd
#
_entry.id   48ee9956d67b80e0fd26763c27e151bd
#
_cell.length_a   1.000
_cell.length_b   1.000
_cell.length_c   1.000
_cell.angle_alpha   90.00
_cell.angle_beta   90.00
_cell.angle_gamma   90.00
#
_symmetry.space_group_name_H-M   'P 1'
#
loop_
_entity.id
_entity.type
_entity.pdbx_description
1 polymer ?
#
loop_
_entity_poly.entity_id
_entity_poly.type
_entity_poly.pdbx_seq_one_letter_code
_entity_poly.pdbx_strand_id
1 'polypeptide(L)'
;MKLSDAKRDFYRKKAKKQGYISRAAYKLIQLNQKYKILNNGDIVVDFGSAPGGWIQVASDYVGSSGFVLGVDQREIKYDNKNVKSLISDIYDPEIHNTITNYLPKKADIILSDISQNISGIWDLDHFKQIDLTKRIISFFPHIMRNRGTAILKVFTGVEVDKLISRLKIGFKKVEIVKPHASRSKSSELYLVCLNYNSKVIEYLKMIEVEETK
;
A
#
# COMPACT_ATOMS: atom_id res chain seq x y z
N MET A 1 26.27 -16.89 11.14
CA MET A 1 25.22 -15.87 10.84
C MET A 1 24.34 -16.43 9.73
N LYS A 2 23.00 -16.53 9.90
CA LYS A 2 22.11 -17.06 8.85
C LYS A 2 22.03 -16.08 7.68
N LEU A 3 21.93 -16.57 6.46
CA LEU A 3 21.84 -15.73 5.24
C LEU A 3 20.73 -14.67 5.30
N SER A 4 19.61 -15.01 5.99
CA SER A 4 18.48 -14.12 6.25
C SER A 4 18.81 -12.92 7.14
N ASP A 5 19.69 -13.14 8.12
CA ASP A 5 20.09 -12.09 9.06
C ASP A 5 21.12 -11.16 8.41
N ALA A 6 22.04 -11.72 7.61
CA ALA A 6 22.98 -10.95 6.81
C ALA A 6 22.29 -10.02 5.81
N LYS A 7 21.24 -10.53 5.11
CA LYS A 7 20.44 -9.74 4.17
C LYS A 7 19.63 -8.64 4.86
N ARG A 8 19.06 -8.93 6.05
CA ARG A 8 18.35 -7.94 6.88
C ARG A 8 19.29 -6.82 7.32
N ASP A 9 20.49 -7.18 7.73
CA ASP A 9 21.49 -6.25 8.19
C ASP A 9 22.02 -5.38 7.05
N PHE A 10 22.18 -5.95 5.85
CA PHE A 10 22.58 -5.21 4.64
C PHE A 10 21.61 -4.06 4.33
N TYR A 11 20.31 -4.31 4.18
CA TYR A 11 19.35 -3.26 3.85
C TYR A 11 19.17 -2.26 4.99
N ARG A 12 19.33 -2.68 6.25
CA ARG A 12 19.32 -1.78 7.41
C ARG A 12 20.50 -0.81 7.39
N LYS A 13 21.72 -1.33 7.17
CA LYS A 13 22.95 -0.53 7.05
C LYS A 13 22.87 0.41 5.85
N LYS A 14 22.39 -0.10 4.72
CA LYS A 14 22.21 0.69 3.51
C LYS A 14 21.21 1.83 3.72
N ALA A 15 20.06 1.58 4.38
CA ALA A 15 19.07 2.60 4.70
C ALA A 15 19.71 3.71 5.55
N LYS A 16 20.39 3.34 6.63
CA LYS A 16 21.09 4.30 7.50
C LYS A 16 22.11 5.13 6.73
N LYS A 17 22.89 4.49 5.84
CA LYS A 17 23.91 5.19 5.03
C LYS A 17 23.32 6.17 4.03
N GLN A 18 22.12 5.86 3.48
CA GLN A 18 21.45 6.68 2.46
C GLN A 18 20.37 7.61 3.04
N GLY A 19 20.26 7.72 4.38
CA GLY A 19 19.32 8.62 5.03
C GLY A 19 17.85 8.16 5.00
N TYR A 20 17.58 6.88 4.68
CA TYR A 20 16.23 6.36 4.76
C TYR A 20 15.83 5.99 6.20
N ILE A 21 14.61 6.37 6.60
CA ILE A 21 14.05 6.13 7.93
C ILE A 21 13.97 4.64 8.26
N SER A 22 13.68 3.81 7.25
CA SER A 22 13.58 2.37 7.43
C SER A 22 14.06 1.59 6.20
N ARG A 23 14.45 0.31 6.42
CA ARG A 23 14.80 -0.60 5.34
C ARG A 23 13.61 -0.89 4.39
N ALA A 24 12.37 -0.63 4.83
CA ALA A 24 11.18 -0.82 4.01
C ALA A 24 11.19 0.06 2.75
N ALA A 25 11.88 1.22 2.79
CA ALA A 25 12.09 2.09 1.63
C ALA A 25 12.57 1.31 0.39
N TYR A 26 13.48 0.34 0.56
CA TYR A 26 13.99 -0.45 -0.58
C TYR A 26 12.97 -1.38 -1.22
N LYS A 27 11.91 -1.76 -0.52
CA LYS A 27 10.82 -2.52 -1.13
C LYS A 27 10.11 -1.66 -2.18
N LEU A 28 9.72 -0.43 -1.79
CA LEU A 28 9.07 0.51 -2.70
C LEU A 28 10.00 0.95 -3.84
N ILE A 29 11.27 1.23 -3.54
CA ILE A 29 12.28 1.56 -4.56
C ILE A 29 12.36 0.46 -5.62
N GLN A 30 12.47 -0.82 -5.22
CA GLN A 30 12.56 -1.95 -6.14
C GLN A 30 11.28 -2.16 -6.94
N LEU A 31 10.11 -1.99 -6.31
CA LEU A 31 8.82 -2.02 -7.00
C LEU A 31 8.74 -0.89 -8.04
N ASN A 32 9.13 0.33 -7.66
CA ASN A 32 9.12 1.46 -8.57
C ASN A 32 10.15 1.34 -9.71
N GLN A 33 11.32 0.77 -9.44
CA GLN A 33 12.32 0.49 -10.50
C GLN A 33 11.77 -0.45 -11.56
N LYS A 34 10.98 -1.47 -11.15
CA LYS A 34 10.40 -2.46 -12.06
C LYS A 34 9.18 -1.93 -12.80
N TYR A 35 8.29 -1.22 -12.12
CA TYR A 35 6.96 -0.88 -12.64
C TYR A 35 6.79 0.58 -13.03
N LYS A 36 7.70 1.48 -12.65
CA LYS A 36 7.66 2.92 -12.95
C LYS A 36 6.33 3.57 -12.59
N ILE A 37 5.87 3.30 -11.35
CA ILE A 37 4.54 3.71 -10.87
C ILE A 37 4.49 5.10 -10.26
N LEU A 38 5.59 5.57 -9.65
CA LEU A 38 5.71 6.89 -9.03
C LEU A 38 6.30 7.88 -10.03
N ASN A 39 5.58 8.96 -10.31
CA ASN A 39 6.01 10.00 -11.23
C ASN A 39 5.89 11.38 -10.57
N ASN A 40 6.62 12.34 -11.09
CA ASN A 40 6.53 13.72 -10.62
C ASN A 40 5.08 14.25 -10.76
N GLY A 41 4.56 14.90 -9.71
CA GLY A 41 3.20 15.45 -9.66
C GLY A 41 2.11 14.46 -9.24
N ASP A 42 2.42 13.17 -8.99
CA ASP A 42 1.44 12.19 -8.53
C ASP A 42 0.92 12.51 -7.11
N ILE A 43 -0.35 12.17 -6.89
CA ILE A 43 -1.00 12.16 -5.57
C ILE A 43 -0.96 10.74 -5.03
N VAL A 44 -0.36 10.54 -3.86
CA VAL A 44 -0.14 9.23 -3.25
C VAL A 44 -0.82 9.16 -1.89
N VAL A 45 -1.48 8.03 -1.60
CA VAL A 45 -1.92 7.66 -0.24
C VAL A 45 -1.16 6.42 0.20
N ASP A 46 -0.50 6.47 1.37
CA ASP A 46 0.28 5.36 1.95
C ASP A 46 -0.34 4.89 3.27
N PHE A 47 -0.94 3.71 3.27
CA PHE A 47 -1.53 3.07 4.44
C PHE A 47 -0.50 2.21 5.17
N GLY A 48 -0.43 2.36 6.51
CA GLY A 48 0.59 1.72 7.33
C GLY A 48 1.95 2.42 7.16
N SER A 49 1.90 3.73 7.05
CA SER A 49 3.02 4.57 6.65
C SER A 49 4.09 4.74 7.72
N ALA A 50 3.76 4.58 9.02
CA ALA A 50 4.75 4.72 10.09
C ALA A 50 5.84 3.62 10.02
N PRO A 51 7.11 3.97 10.24
CA PRO A 51 7.65 5.26 10.69
C PRO A 51 7.91 6.28 9.56
N GLY A 52 7.61 6.02 8.28
CA GLY A 52 7.77 6.96 7.17
C GLY A 52 8.68 6.50 6.02
N GLY A 53 9.10 5.23 6.02
CA GLY A 53 10.05 4.76 5.00
C GLY A 53 9.49 4.77 3.57
N TRP A 54 8.22 4.45 3.38
CA TRP A 54 7.57 4.52 2.06
C TRP A 54 7.16 5.94 1.70
N ILE A 55 6.67 6.72 2.66
CA ILE A 55 6.37 8.15 2.47
C ILE A 55 7.60 8.91 1.97
N GLN A 56 8.76 8.70 2.59
CA GLN A 56 10.02 9.34 2.17
C GLN A 56 10.31 9.05 0.69
N VAL A 57 10.25 7.77 0.29
CA VAL A 57 10.47 7.37 -1.11
C VAL A 57 9.42 7.99 -2.03
N ALA A 58 8.13 7.93 -1.66
CA ALA A 58 7.06 8.50 -2.46
C ALA A 58 7.25 10.01 -2.63
N SER A 59 7.53 10.74 -1.53
CA SER A 59 7.80 12.19 -1.52
C SER A 59 8.94 12.57 -2.48
N ASP A 60 10.04 11.81 -2.45
CA ASP A 60 11.20 12.06 -3.33
C ASP A 60 10.83 11.90 -4.81
N TYR A 61 10.04 10.87 -5.17
CA TYR A 61 9.66 10.61 -6.56
C TYR A 61 8.59 11.57 -7.10
N VAL A 62 7.58 11.93 -6.27
CA VAL A 62 6.51 12.82 -6.75
C VAL A 62 6.93 14.28 -6.77
N GLY A 63 7.99 14.64 -6.07
CA GLY A 63 8.57 15.98 -6.06
C GLY A 63 7.64 17.05 -5.50
N SER A 64 8.04 18.32 -5.66
CA SER A 64 7.30 19.47 -5.08
C SER A 64 5.93 19.73 -5.71
N SER A 65 5.66 19.20 -6.90
CA SER A 65 4.37 19.30 -7.58
C SER A 65 3.40 18.17 -7.23
N GLY A 66 3.88 17.11 -6.55
CA GLY A 66 3.08 16.01 -6.06
C GLY A 66 2.64 16.18 -4.62
N PHE A 67 1.91 15.19 -4.12
CA PHE A 67 1.41 15.17 -2.75
C PHE A 67 1.38 13.75 -2.20
N VAL A 68 1.79 13.57 -0.94
CA VAL A 68 1.76 12.28 -0.26
C VAL A 68 0.97 12.40 1.04
N LEU A 69 -0.08 11.60 1.20
CA LEU A 69 -0.81 11.44 2.45
C LEU A 69 -0.42 10.11 3.10
N GLY A 70 0.21 10.16 4.26
CA GLY A 70 0.45 8.98 5.09
C GLY A 70 -0.67 8.76 6.09
N VAL A 71 -1.14 7.53 6.20
CA VAL A 71 -2.19 7.12 7.16
C VAL A 71 -1.65 5.97 8.02
N ASP A 72 -1.59 6.16 9.33
CA ASP A 72 -1.18 5.15 10.31
C ASP A 72 -1.81 5.46 11.67
N GLN A 73 -1.95 4.47 12.54
CA GLN A 73 -2.33 4.67 13.95
C GLN A 73 -1.21 5.30 14.79
N ARG A 74 0.02 5.27 14.30
CA ARG A 74 1.23 5.78 14.95
C ARG A 74 1.72 7.03 14.24
N GLU A 75 2.46 7.83 14.96
CA GLU A 75 3.14 9.01 14.43
C GLU A 75 4.12 8.64 13.30
N ILE A 76 4.09 9.44 12.24
CA ILE A 76 4.97 9.32 11.08
C ILE A 76 6.15 10.28 11.29
N LYS A 77 7.37 9.73 11.28
CA LYS A 77 8.61 10.46 11.57
C LYS A 77 9.24 11.10 10.33
N TYR A 78 8.45 11.46 9.35
CA TYR A 78 8.91 12.13 8.13
C TYR A 78 8.05 13.33 7.84
N ASP A 79 8.69 14.48 7.71
CA ASP A 79 8.06 15.74 7.35
C ASP A 79 8.69 16.30 6.08
N ASN A 80 7.86 16.75 5.16
CA ASN A 80 8.27 17.47 3.94
C ASN A 80 7.07 18.32 3.46
N LYS A 81 7.35 19.39 2.70
CA LYS A 81 6.33 20.32 2.19
C LYS A 81 5.21 19.65 1.37
N ASN A 82 5.52 18.54 0.68
CA ASN A 82 4.58 17.77 -0.12
C ASN A 82 3.98 16.56 0.62
N VAL A 83 4.18 16.47 1.95
CA VAL A 83 3.69 15.37 2.79
C VAL A 83 2.69 15.88 3.83
N LYS A 84 1.65 15.11 4.05
CA LYS A 84 0.73 15.24 5.19
C LYS A 84 0.60 13.89 5.89
N SER A 85 0.42 13.95 7.20
CA SER A 85 0.22 12.78 8.05
C SER A 85 -1.17 12.80 8.67
N LEU A 86 -1.86 11.67 8.61
CA LEU A 86 -3.14 11.45 9.27
C LEU A 86 -2.96 10.28 10.26
N ILE A 87 -3.06 10.59 11.56
CA ILE A 87 -3.08 9.56 12.61
C ILE A 87 -4.52 9.10 12.76
N SER A 88 -4.82 7.89 12.30
CA SER A 88 -6.17 7.33 12.34
C SER A 88 -6.15 5.82 12.21
N ASP A 89 -7.25 5.18 12.66
CA ASP A 89 -7.51 3.76 12.42
C ASP A 89 -8.24 3.60 11.07
N ILE A 90 -7.78 2.66 10.25
CA ILE A 90 -8.45 2.34 8.97
C ILE A 90 -9.86 1.76 9.16
N TYR A 91 -10.20 1.29 10.37
CA TYR A 91 -11.54 0.81 10.72
C TYR A 91 -12.48 1.93 11.21
N ASP A 92 -11.99 3.17 11.38
CA ASP A 92 -12.85 4.31 11.62
C ASP A 92 -13.89 4.42 10.48
N PRO A 93 -15.21 4.50 10.76
CA PRO A 93 -16.25 4.63 9.74
C PRO A 93 -16.07 5.85 8.85
N GLU A 94 -15.58 6.96 9.39
CA GLU A 94 -15.41 8.24 8.68
C GLU A 94 -14.05 8.41 8.00
N ILE A 95 -13.16 7.43 8.10
CA ILE A 95 -11.78 7.55 7.58
C ILE A 95 -11.73 7.91 6.09
N HIS A 96 -12.63 7.36 5.27
CA HIS A 96 -12.63 7.63 3.83
C HIS A 96 -13.02 9.09 3.51
N ASN A 97 -13.95 9.68 4.28
CA ASN A 97 -14.32 11.11 4.19
C ASN A 97 -13.13 11.96 4.62
N THR A 98 -12.51 11.62 5.75
CA THR A 98 -11.32 12.32 6.24
C THR A 98 -10.19 12.30 5.22
N ILE A 99 -9.85 11.13 4.66
CA ILE A 99 -8.83 11.01 3.60
C ILE A 99 -9.20 11.89 2.40
N THR A 100 -10.45 11.82 1.93
CA THR A 100 -10.91 12.61 0.78
C THR A 100 -10.73 14.11 1.00
N ASN A 101 -10.99 14.61 2.22
CA ASN A 101 -10.81 16.02 2.57
C ASN A 101 -9.34 16.46 2.62
N TYR A 102 -8.40 15.54 2.88
CA TYR A 102 -6.96 15.84 2.83
C TYR A 102 -6.40 15.87 1.41
N LEU A 103 -7.04 15.16 0.47
CA LEU A 103 -6.53 15.02 -0.89
C LEU A 103 -6.90 16.23 -1.77
N PRO A 104 -5.95 16.81 -2.54
CA PRO A 104 -6.25 17.87 -3.50
C PRO A 104 -7.12 17.39 -4.67
N LYS A 105 -7.04 16.11 -5.00
CA LYS A 105 -7.84 15.34 -5.98
C LYS A 105 -7.73 13.87 -5.67
N LYS A 106 -8.49 13.00 -6.34
CA LYS A 106 -8.35 11.55 -6.20
C LYS A 106 -6.90 11.09 -6.44
N ALA A 107 -6.44 10.13 -5.64
CA ALA A 107 -5.08 9.62 -5.67
C ALA A 107 -4.75 8.92 -7.00
N ASP A 108 -3.57 9.18 -7.50
CA ASP A 108 -2.96 8.47 -8.62
C ASP A 108 -2.50 7.08 -8.17
N ILE A 109 -2.00 6.99 -6.93
CA ILE A 109 -1.37 5.80 -6.39
C ILE A 109 -1.83 5.56 -4.96
N ILE A 110 -2.20 4.30 -4.66
CA ILE A 110 -2.42 3.83 -3.29
C ILE A 110 -1.35 2.81 -2.94
N LEU A 111 -0.65 3.06 -1.85
CA LEU A 111 0.38 2.19 -1.28
C LEU A 111 -0.13 1.59 0.02
N SER A 112 0.27 0.34 0.31
CA SER A 112 0.04 -0.27 1.61
C SER A 112 1.13 -1.27 1.96
N ASP A 113 1.93 -0.91 2.97
CA ASP A 113 2.82 -1.84 3.70
C ASP A 113 2.26 -2.15 5.10
N ILE A 114 0.93 -1.90 5.31
CA ILE A 114 0.26 -2.14 6.58
C ILE A 114 0.39 -3.60 7.01
N SER A 115 0.59 -3.83 8.28
CA SER A 115 0.63 -5.17 8.87
C SER A 115 0.10 -5.12 10.29
N GLN A 116 -0.66 -6.13 10.67
CA GLN A 116 -0.98 -6.37 12.07
C GLN A 116 0.22 -6.95 12.82
N ASN A 117 0.11 -6.96 14.16
CA ASN A 117 1.03 -7.69 15.01
C ASN A 117 0.95 -9.19 14.67
N ILE A 118 2.10 -9.78 14.34
CA ILE A 118 2.21 -11.20 13.99
C ILE A 118 2.03 -12.02 15.26
N SER A 119 1.02 -12.90 15.28
CA SER A 119 0.75 -13.81 16.40
C SER A 119 1.67 -15.04 16.42
N GLY A 120 2.23 -15.39 15.25
CA GLY A 120 2.98 -16.61 15.00
C GLY A 120 2.09 -17.81 14.59
N ILE A 121 0.76 -17.65 14.59
CA ILE A 121 -0.21 -18.61 14.06
C ILE A 121 -0.48 -18.25 12.60
N TRP A 122 0.02 -19.07 11.69
CA TRP A 122 0.02 -18.78 10.25
C TRP A 122 -1.34 -18.40 9.69
N ASP A 123 -2.35 -19.22 9.90
CA ASP A 123 -3.69 -18.99 9.34
C ASP A 123 -4.31 -17.71 9.89
N LEU A 124 -4.16 -17.47 11.19
CA LEU A 124 -4.68 -16.26 11.84
C LEU A 124 -4.02 -15.00 11.25
N ASP A 125 -2.69 -15.02 11.11
CA ASP A 125 -1.94 -13.88 10.56
C ASP A 125 -2.29 -13.65 9.09
N HIS A 126 -2.50 -14.73 8.32
CA HIS A 126 -2.93 -14.66 6.92
C HIS A 126 -4.32 -14.02 6.79
N PHE A 127 -5.33 -14.53 7.51
CA PHE A 127 -6.69 -14.00 7.45
C PHE A 127 -6.78 -12.53 7.90
N LYS A 128 -6.08 -12.16 8.97
CA LYS A 128 -5.99 -10.77 9.43
C LYS A 128 -5.37 -9.86 8.39
N GLN A 129 -4.32 -10.29 7.70
CA GLN A 129 -3.70 -9.51 6.63
C GLN A 129 -4.63 -9.35 5.43
N ILE A 130 -5.38 -10.40 5.06
CA ILE A 130 -6.39 -10.33 3.99
C ILE A 130 -7.50 -9.35 4.35
N ASP A 131 -7.97 -9.36 5.59
CA ASP A 131 -9.01 -8.43 6.05
C ASP A 131 -8.54 -6.96 5.98
N LEU A 132 -7.34 -6.66 6.49
CA LEU A 132 -6.72 -5.34 6.33
C LEU A 132 -6.65 -4.91 4.86
N THR A 133 -6.25 -5.83 3.99
CA THR A 133 -6.12 -5.52 2.56
C THR A 133 -7.48 -5.27 1.92
N LYS A 134 -8.51 -6.06 2.26
CA LYS A 134 -9.90 -5.84 1.83
C LYS A 134 -10.43 -4.49 2.31
N ARG A 135 -10.13 -4.11 3.55
CA ARG A 135 -10.52 -2.80 4.09
C ARG A 135 -9.92 -1.65 3.27
N ILE A 136 -8.65 -1.73 2.90
CA ILE A 136 -8.01 -0.71 2.04
C ILE A 136 -8.64 -0.69 0.64
N ILE A 137 -8.93 -1.85 0.06
CA ILE A 137 -9.58 -1.94 -1.25
C ILE A 137 -10.95 -1.27 -1.23
N SER A 138 -11.70 -1.34 -0.12
CA SER A 138 -13.01 -0.69 0.01
C SER A 138 -12.96 0.83 -0.11
N PHE A 139 -11.81 1.46 0.07
CA PHE A 139 -11.62 2.90 -0.11
C PHE A 139 -11.43 3.31 -1.57
N PHE A 140 -11.02 2.40 -2.46
CA PHE A 140 -10.64 2.73 -3.84
C PHE A 140 -11.70 3.54 -4.60
N PRO A 141 -13.01 3.21 -4.55
CA PRO A 141 -14.04 3.99 -5.25
C PRO A 141 -14.10 5.45 -4.80
N HIS A 142 -13.74 5.72 -3.55
CA HIS A 142 -13.81 7.04 -2.95
C HIS A 142 -12.57 7.87 -3.24
N ILE A 143 -11.38 7.28 -3.10
CA ILE A 143 -10.11 8.02 -3.05
C ILE A 143 -9.19 7.79 -4.26
N MET A 144 -9.40 6.74 -5.09
CA MET A 144 -8.55 6.43 -6.24
C MET A 144 -9.16 6.98 -7.54
N ARG A 145 -8.33 7.61 -8.39
CA ARG A 145 -8.76 8.02 -9.73
C ARG A 145 -8.86 6.84 -10.70
N ASN A 146 -9.62 7.01 -11.76
CA ASN A 146 -9.57 6.08 -12.88
C ASN A 146 -8.15 5.97 -13.45
N ARG A 147 -7.73 4.79 -13.86
CA ARG A 147 -6.36 4.43 -14.25
C ARG A 147 -5.31 4.56 -13.14
N GLY A 148 -5.73 4.66 -11.87
CA GLY A 148 -4.84 4.64 -10.71
C GLY A 148 -4.12 3.31 -10.56
N THR A 149 -3.12 3.28 -9.69
CA THR A 149 -2.29 2.11 -9.38
C THR A 149 -2.33 1.82 -7.88
N ALA A 150 -2.35 0.55 -7.49
CA ALA A 150 -2.22 0.15 -6.10
C ALA A 150 -1.07 -0.83 -5.88
N ILE A 151 -0.36 -0.69 -4.76
CA ILE A 151 0.57 -1.68 -4.22
C ILE A 151 0.06 -2.10 -2.86
N LEU A 152 -0.26 -3.39 -2.71
CA LEU A 152 -0.88 -3.92 -1.51
C LEU A 152 -0.05 -5.08 -0.97
N LYS A 153 0.36 -5.00 0.30
CA LYS A 153 0.97 -6.13 0.98
C LYS A 153 -0.05 -7.20 1.31
N VAL A 154 0.32 -8.46 1.05
CA VAL A 154 -0.39 -9.66 1.48
C VAL A 154 0.59 -10.67 2.06
N PHE A 155 0.09 -11.65 2.80
CA PHE A 155 0.86 -12.85 3.16
C PHE A 155 0.43 -14.01 2.28
N THR A 156 1.37 -14.86 1.86
CA THR A 156 1.04 -16.11 1.12
C THR A 156 -0.02 -16.90 1.87
N GLY A 157 -0.98 -17.47 1.15
CA GLY A 157 -2.06 -18.27 1.73
C GLY A 157 -3.24 -18.44 0.76
N VAL A 158 -4.21 -19.26 1.15
CA VAL A 158 -5.32 -19.72 0.29
C VAL A 158 -6.25 -18.61 -0.22
N GLU A 159 -6.38 -17.50 0.53
CA GLU A 159 -7.27 -16.40 0.14
C GLU A 159 -6.65 -15.42 -0.87
N VAL A 160 -5.34 -15.51 -1.12
CA VAL A 160 -4.66 -14.57 -2.04
C VAL A 160 -5.17 -14.73 -3.47
N ASP A 161 -5.38 -15.94 -3.94
CA ASP A 161 -5.87 -16.18 -5.31
C ASP A 161 -7.28 -15.66 -5.51
N LYS A 162 -8.15 -15.80 -4.50
CA LYS A 162 -9.50 -15.22 -4.52
C LYS A 162 -9.45 -13.70 -4.55
N LEU A 163 -8.56 -13.11 -3.75
CA LEU A 163 -8.37 -11.66 -3.74
C LEU A 163 -7.86 -11.13 -5.08
N ILE A 164 -6.90 -11.83 -5.70
CA ILE A 164 -6.37 -11.50 -7.03
C ILE A 164 -7.48 -11.58 -8.08
N SER A 165 -8.30 -12.63 -8.05
CA SER A 165 -9.41 -12.81 -8.99
C SER A 165 -10.40 -11.63 -8.92
N ARG A 166 -10.73 -11.17 -7.71
CA ARG A 166 -11.57 -9.98 -7.49
C ARG A 166 -10.88 -8.68 -7.96
N LEU A 167 -9.60 -8.50 -7.67
CA LEU A 167 -8.84 -7.32 -8.12
C LEU A 167 -8.74 -7.25 -9.65
N LYS A 168 -8.64 -8.38 -10.35
CA LYS A 168 -8.62 -8.44 -11.83
C LYS A 168 -9.91 -7.93 -12.47
N ILE A 169 -11.03 -7.87 -11.75
CA ILE A 169 -12.26 -7.26 -12.24
C ILE A 169 -12.09 -5.73 -12.31
N GLY A 170 -11.47 -5.13 -11.30
CA GLY A 170 -11.30 -3.68 -11.18
C GLY A 170 -9.98 -3.14 -11.73
N PHE A 171 -9.01 -3.97 -12.06
CA PHE A 171 -7.70 -3.55 -12.59
C PHE A 171 -7.35 -4.27 -13.89
N LYS A 172 -6.78 -3.54 -14.83
CA LYS A 172 -6.34 -4.13 -16.11
C LYS A 172 -5.26 -5.20 -15.92
N LYS A 173 -4.41 -5.05 -14.89
CA LYS A 173 -3.30 -5.97 -14.61
C LYS A 173 -3.09 -6.09 -13.10
N VAL A 174 -2.93 -7.31 -12.61
CA VAL A 174 -2.57 -7.62 -11.22
C VAL A 174 -1.41 -8.61 -11.24
N GLU A 175 -0.29 -8.24 -10.64
CA GLU A 175 0.91 -9.08 -10.53
C GLU A 175 1.29 -9.30 -9.07
N ILE A 176 1.82 -10.50 -8.77
CA ILE A 176 2.41 -10.84 -7.48
C ILE A 176 3.91 -10.61 -7.56
N VAL A 177 4.46 -9.92 -6.58
CA VAL A 177 5.89 -9.61 -6.52
C VAL A 177 6.43 -9.78 -5.10
N LYS A 178 7.62 -10.37 -5.00
CA LYS A 178 8.41 -10.39 -3.77
C LYS A 178 9.67 -9.57 -3.98
N PRO A 179 9.75 -8.33 -3.46
CA PRO A 179 10.94 -7.50 -3.57
C PRO A 179 12.15 -8.21 -2.93
N HIS A 180 13.34 -8.03 -3.50
CA HIS A 180 14.57 -8.57 -2.92
C HIS A 180 14.88 -8.02 -1.52
N ALA A 181 14.37 -6.82 -1.19
CA ALA A 181 14.48 -6.24 0.14
C ALA A 181 13.58 -6.92 1.18
N SER A 182 12.58 -7.71 0.79
CA SER A 182 11.82 -8.56 1.69
C SER A 182 12.70 -9.65 2.30
N ARG A 183 12.40 -10.06 3.54
CA ARG A 183 13.13 -11.17 4.18
C ARG A 183 12.87 -12.46 3.42
N SER A 184 13.89 -13.29 3.21
CA SER A 184 13.75 -14.56 2.47
C SER A 184 12.72 -15.50 3.11
N LYS A 185 12.65 -15.53 4.45
CA LYS A 185 11.72 -16.35 5.23
C LYS A 185 10.35 -15.69 5.47
N SER A 186 10.13 -14.45 5.03
CA SER A 186 8.84 -13.79 5.19
C SER A 186 7.85 -14.34 4.17
N SER A 187 6.60 -14.55 4.61
CA SER A 187 5.45 -14.83 3.78
C SER A 187 4.95 -13.61 2.98
N GLU A 188 5.57 -12.47 3.21
CA GLU A 188 5.19 -11.18 2.62
C GLU A 188 5.37 -11.17 1.11
N LEU A 189 4.29 -10.81 0.41
CA LEU A 189 4.21 -10.55 -1.02
C LEU A 189 3.54 -9.20 -1.25
N TYR A 190 3.67 -8.67 -2.47
CA TYR A 190 2.98 -7.45 -2.89
C TYR A 190 2.15 -7.72 -4.13
N LEU A 191 0.90 -7.27 -4.11
CA LEU A 191 0.05 -7.20 -5.29
C LEU A 191 0.28 -5.83 -5.93
N VAL A 192 0.75 -5.82 -7.18
CA VAL A 192 0.88 -4.61 -8.00
C VAL A 192 -0.31 -4.58 -8.96
N CYS A 193 -1.23 -3.66 -8.71
CA CYS A 193 -2.50 -3.52 -9.41
C CYS A 193 -2.46 -2.27 -10.30
N LEU A 194 -2.50 -2.43 -11.61
CA LEU A 194 -2.30 -1.36 -12.59
C LEU A 194 -3.59 -1.04 -13.36
N ASN A 195 -3.82 0.24 -13.62
CA ASN A 195 -4.94 0.76 -14.41
C ASN A 195 -6.31 0.39 -13.81
N TYR A 196 -6.64 1.02 -12.69
CA TYR A 196 -7.95 0.91 -12.02
C TYR A 196 -9.09 1.36 -12.92
N ASN A 197 -10.19 0.60 -12.95
CA ASN A 197 -11.41 0.95 -13.65
C ASN A 197 -12.55 1.21 -12.66
N SER A 198 -12.79 2.47 -12.34
CA SER A 198 -13.81 2.87 -11.37
C SER A 198 -15.23 2.49 -11.80
N LYS A 199 -15.53 2.54 -13.11
CA LYS A 199 -16.87 2.25 -13.63
C LYS A 199 -17.30 0.79 -13.40
N VAL A 200 -16.36 -0.16 -13.48
CA VAL A 200 -16.65 -1.58 -13.21
C VAL A 200 -16.99 -1.79 -11.74
N ILE A 201 -16.28 -1.14 -10.84
CA ILE A 201 -16.53 -1.26 -9.40
C ILE A 201 -17.87 -0.62 -9.02
N GLU A 202 -18.22 0.53 -9.60
CA GLU A 202 -19.54 1.16 -9.41
C GLU A 202 -20.67 0.24 -9.90
N TYR A 203 -20.50 -0.38 -11.07
CA TYR A 203 -21.46 -1.33 -11.61
C TYR A 203 -21.67 -2.56 -10.73
N LEU A 204 -20.58 -3.14 -10.19
CA LEU A 204 -20.69 -4.31 -9.28
C LEU A 204 -21.37 -3.96 -7.97
N LYS A 205 -21.15 -2.77 -7.41
CA LYS A 205 -21.86 -2.30 -6.23
C LYS A 205 -23.37 -2.15 -6.48
N MET A 206 -23.78 -1.73 -7.67
CA MET A 206 -25.20 -1.63 -8.04
C MET A 206 -25.85 -3.02 -8.06
N ILE A 207 -25.19 -4.04 -8.62
CA ILE A 207 -25.72 -5.40 -8.67
C ILE A 207 -25.83 -6.02 -7.27
N GLU A 208 -24.81 -5.88 -6.41
CA GLU A 208 -24.84 -6.40 -5.04
C GLU A 208 -25.99 -5.80 -4.21
N VAL A 209 -26.37 -4.55 -4.47
CA VAL A 209 -27.53 -3.89 -3.81
C VAL A 209 -28.88 -4.42 -4.34
N GLU A 210 -28.95 -4.82 -5.61
CA GLU A 210 -30.18 -5.39 -6.19
C GLU A 210 -30.43 -6.84 -5.75
N GLU A 211 -29.36 -7.65 -5.54
CA GLU A 211 -29.47 -9.03 -5.07
C GLU A 211 -29.79 -9.14 -3.56
N THR A 212 -29.63 -8.06 -2.79
CA THR A 212 -29.94 -8.01 -1.34
C THR A 212 -31.31 -7.44 -1.03
N LYS A 213 -32.13 -7.10 -2.03
CA LYS A 213 -33.52 -6.66 -1.91
C LYS A 213 -34.49 -7.77 -2.33
#